data_a1299859e8a736da741528725dca73aa
#
_entry.id   a1299859e8a736da741528725dca73aa
#
_cell.length_a   1.000
_cell.length_b   1.000
_cell.length_c   1.000
_cell.angle_alpha   90.00
_cell.angle_beta   90.00
_cell.angle_gamma   90.00
#
_symmetry.space_group_name_H-M   'P 1'
#
loop_
_entity.id
_entity.type
_entity.pdbx_description
1 polymer ?
#
loop_
_entity_poly.entity_id
_entity_poly.type
_entity_poly.pdbx_seq_one_letter_code
_entity_poly.pdbx_strand_id
1 'polypeptide(L)'
;MSKLEELLAELCPDGVEYVELCDVAHYAKRRIDAREVDESTYVGVENLLQNKMGKTSASTVPATGNVIAFEKGNILIGNLRPYLRKIWLADCNGGTNGDVLAIQINDDNKVSPQFLYYVLSSEQFFAYDAQNSKGAKMPRGDKTAVMKYIIPVPPLPVQ
;
A
#
# COMPACT_ATOMS: atom_id res chain seq x y z
N MET A 1 5.45 32.16 -4.28
CA MET A 1 4.59 31.09 -3.72
C MET A 1 4.68 29.87 -4.60
N SER A 2 4.86 28.69 -4.03
CA SER A 2 4.90 27.45 -4.80
C SER A 2 3.51 27.11 -5.34
N LYS A 3 3.47 26.25 -6.36
CA LYS A 3 2.20 25.75 -6.89
C LYS A 3 1.36 25.06 -5.81
N LEU A 4 2.03 24.31 -4.92
CA LEU A 4 1.36 23.64 -3.81
C LEU A 4 0.74 24.65 -2.85
N GLU A 5 1.48 25.69 -2.48
CA GLU A 5 0.97 26.73 -1.59
C GLU A 5 -0.23 27.47 -2.20
N GLU A 6 -0.20 27.73 -3.50
CA GLU A 6 -1.31 28.35 -4.20
C GLU A 6 -2.55 27.46 -4.18
N LEU A 7 -2.39 26.16 -4.47
CA LEU A 7 -3.49 25.21 -4.44
C LEU A 7 -4.08 25.05 -3.04
N LEU A 8 -3.23 25.02 -2.02
CA LEU A 8 -3.70 24.91 -0.63
C LEU A 8 -4.49 26.14 -0.23
N ALA A 9 -4.04 27.34 -0.60
CA ALA A 9 -4.72 28.58 -0.27
C ALA A 9 -6.08 28.67 -0.97
N GLU A 10 -6.17 28.20 -2.21
CA GLU A 10 -7.38 28.27 -3.03
C GLU A 10 -8.40 27.18 -2.67
N LEU A 11 -7.94 25.93 -2.53
CA LEU A 11 -8.80 24.75 -2.40
C LEU A 11 -8.96 24.27 -0.96
N CYS A 12 -8.05 24.65 -0.07
CA CYS A 12 -8.08 24.25 1.34
C CYS A 12 -7.83 25.43 2.25
N PRO A 13 -8.64 26.52 2.16
CA PRO A 13 -8.39 27.71 3.00
C PRO A 13 -8.49 27.42 4.49
N ASP A 14 -9.28 26.43 4.89
CA ASP A 14 -9.46 26.03 6.29
C ASP A 14 -8.58 24.84 6.69
N GLY A 15 -7.61 24.47 5.84
CA GLY A 15 -6.70 23.36 6.07
C GLY A 15 -7.07 22.10 5.32
N VAL A 16 -6.26 21.07 5.51
CA VAL A 16 -6.42 19.76 4.88
C VAL A 16 -7.21 18.84 5.80
N GLU A 17 -8.15 18.08 5.24
CA GLU A 17 -8.88 17.05 5.97
C GLU A 17 -7.95 15.88 6.30
N TYR A 18 -8.06 15.35 7.53
CA TYR A 18 -7.34 14.16 7.97
C TYR A 18 -8.33 13.05 8.29
N VAL A 19 -8.09 11.87 7.78
CA VAL A 19 -8.98 10.72 7.99
C VAL A 19 -8.16 9.48 8.32
N GLU A 20 -8.82 8.45 8.86
CA GLU A 20 -8.16 7.14 8.99
C GLU A 20 -8.10 6.47 7.61
N LEU A 21 -7.06 5.67 7.39
CA LEU A 21 -6.89 4.97 6.11
C LEU A 21 -8.13 4.16 5.75
N CYS A 22 -8.79 3.52 6.73
CA CYS A 22 -9.99 2.72 6.49
C CYS A 22 -11.17 3.52 5.94
N ASP A 23 -11.15 4.85 6.06
CA ASP A 23 -12.22 5.70 5.51
C ASP A 23 -12.11 5.83 3.98
N VAL A 24 -10.96 5.55 3.40
CA VAL A 24 -10.70 5.75 1.96
C VAL A 24 -10.15 4.51 1.27
N ALA A 25 -9.81 3.47 2.01
CA ALA A 25 -9.20 2.27 1.44
C ALA A 25 -9.61 1.01 2.22
N HIS A 26 -9.35 -0.14 1.62
CA HIS A 26 -9.60 -1.44 2.23
C HIS A 26 -8.56 -2.43 1.72
N TYR A 27 -8.46 -3.58 2.39
CA TYR A 27 -7.61 -4.66 1.90
C TYR A 27 -8.30 -5.43 0.78
N ALA A 28 -7.52 -5.86 -0.22
CA ALA A 28 -8.01 -6.72 -1.29
C ALA A 28 -8.50 -8.03 -0.69
N LYS A 29 -9.69 -8.47 -1.09
CA LYS A 29 -10.34 -9.68 -0.57
C LYS A 29 -10.56 -10.74 -1.63
N ARG A 30 -10.59 -10.37 -2.90
CA ARG A 30 -10.82 -11.32 -3.99
C ARG A 30 -9.66 -12.28 -4.09
N ARG A 31 -9.97 -13.55 -4.32
CA ARG A 31 -8.97 -14.60 -4.51
C ARG A 31 -9.09 -15.15 -5.91
N ILE A 32 -7.95 -15.49 -6.50
CA ILE A 32 -7.87 -16.13 -7.82
C ILE A 32 -7.01 -17.38 -7.71
N ASP A 33 -7.17 -18.28 -8.69
CA ASP A 33 -6.36 -19.50 -8.75
C ASP A 33 -4.91 -19.12 -9.03
N ALA A 34 -3.98 -19.78 -8.34
CA ALA A 34 -2.55 -19.51 -8.51
C ALA A 34 -2.09 -19.73 -9.96
N ARG A 35 -2.81 -20.55 -10.74
CA ARG A 35 -2.50 -20.78 -12.15
C ARG A 35 -2.78 -19.59 -13.06
N GLU A 36 -3.50 -18.57 -12.55
CA GLU A 36 -3.80 -17.36 -13.29
C GLU A 36 -2.67 -16.33 -13.22
N VAL A 37 -1.64 -16.56 -12.42
CA VAL A 37 -0.49 -15.66 -12.29
C VAL A 37 0.79 -16.36 -12.73
N ASP A 38 1.80 -15.56 -13.07
CA ASP A 38 3.11 -16.04 -13.50
C ASP A 38 4.22 -15.24 -12.77
N GLU A 39 5.46 -15.43 -13.21
CA GLU A 39 6.63 -14.77 -12.62
C GLU A 39 6.53 -13.25 -12.63
N SER A 40 5.84 -12.67 -13.61
CA SER A 40 5.70 -11.21 -13.74
C SER A 40 4.50 -10.66 -13.02
N THR A 41 3.52 -11.48 -12.67
CA THR A 41 2.26 -11.03 -12.07
C THR A 41 2.04 -11.54 -10.64
N TYR A 42 2.87 -12.48 -10.15
CA TYR A 42 2.83 -12.89 -8.74
C TYR A 42 3.86 -12.09 -7.95
N VAL A 43 3.44 -11.50 -6.83
CA VAL A 43 4.31 -10.74 -5.96
C VAL A 43 4.18 -11.24 -4.53
N GLY A 44 5.10 -12.08 -4.08
CA GLY A 44 5.21 -12.48 -2.68
C GLY A 44 6.03 -11.43 -1.92
N VAL A 45 6.06 -11.55 -0.59
CA VAL A 45 6.80 -10.60 0.23
C VAL A 45 8.30 -10.61 -0.12
N GLU A 46 8.85 -11.73 -0.53
CA GLU A 46 10.25 -11.86 -0.95
C GLU A 46 10.55 -11.16 -2.26
N ASN A 47 9.52 -10.83 -3.04
CA ASN A 47 9.68 -10.14 -4.32
C ASN A 47 9.62 -8.63 -4.17
N LEU A 48 9.18 -8.13 -3.02
CA LEU A 48 9.24 -6.71 -2.71
C LEU A 48 10.64 -6.36 -2.21
N LEU A 49 11.22 -5.35 -2.82
CA LEU A 49 12.59 -4.94 -2.49
C LEU A 49 12.61 -4.02 -1.27
N GLN A 50 13.67 -4.12 -0.48
CA GLN A 50 13.85 -3.30 0.71
C GLN A 50 14.04 -1.81 0.36
N ASN A 51 13.81 -0.96 1.34
CA ASN A 51 14.03 0.49 1.23
C ASN A 51 13.26 1.14 0.08
N LYS A 52 12.01 0.70 -0.14
CA LYS A 52 11.10 1.29 -1.13
C LYS A 52 11.60 1.16 -2.57
N MET A 53 12.40 0.14 -2.86
CA MET A 53 13.01 -0.04 -4.18
C MET A 53 12.12 -0.78 -5.18
N GLY A 54 10.84 -0.98 -4.85
CA GLY A 54 9.88 -1.60 -5.76
C GLY A 54 9.86 -3.12 -5.66
N LYS A 55 9.77 -3.78 -6.79
CA LYS A 55 9.69 -5.24 -6.81
C LYS A 55 10.62 -5.85 -7.85
N THR A 56 10.83 -7.16 -7.71
CA THR A 56 11.51 -8.00 -8.71
C THR A 56 10.57 -9.11 -9.16
N SER A 57 10.89 -9.76 -10.29
CA SER A 57 10.14 -10.90 -10.77
C SER A 57 10.24 -12.07 -9.79
N ALA A 58 9.15 -12.84 -9.65
CA ALA A 58 9.13 -13.98 -8.76
C ALA A 58 9.99 -15.11 -9.28
N SER A 59 10.83 -15.69 -8.42
CA SER A 59 11.58 -16.90 -8.75
C SER A 59 10.74 -18.16 -8.47
N THR A 60 9.74 -18.04 -7.61
CA THR A 60 8.83 -19.15 -7.26
C THR A 60 7.40 -18.63 -7.23
N VAL A 61 6.53 -19.29 -8.00
CA VAL A 61 5.10 -18.98 -8.04
C VAL A 61 4.35 -20.20 -7.50
N PRO A 62 3.33 -20.03 -6.64
CA PRO A 62 2.55 -21.16 -6.14
C PRO A 62 1.97 -21.97 -7.31
N ALA A 63 2.16 -23.28 -7.29
CA ALA A 63 1.68 -24.18 -8.35
C ALA A 63 0.18 -24.44 -8.23
N THR A 64 -0.36 -24.41 -7.01
CA THR A 64 -1.77 -24.71 -6.73
C THR A 64 -2.28 -23.80 -5.63
N GLY A 65 -3.60 -23.81 -5.45
CA GLY A 65 -4.26 -23.02 -4.41
C GLY A 65 -4.70 -21.66 -4.92
N ASN A 66 -5.04 -20.79 -4.01
CA ASN A 66 -5.51 -19.44 -4.30
C ASN A 66 -4.51 -18.38 -3.84
N VAL A 67 -4.46 -17.28 -4.58
CA VAL A 67 -3.70 -16.09 -4.19
C VAL A 67 -4.66 -14.91 -4.08
N ILE A 68 -4.24 -13.87 -3.37
CA ILE A 68 -5.04 -12.65 -3.22
C ILE A 68 -4.85 -11.82 -4.50
N ALA A 69 -5.95 -11.49 -5.18
CA ALA A 69 -5.89 -10.70 -6.40
C ALA A 69 -5.67 -9.23 -6.08
N PHE A 70 -4.65 -8.63 -6.70
CA PHE A 70 -4.48 -7.19 -6.68
C PHE A 70 -4.69 -6.61 -8.07
N GLU A 71 -4.96 -5.32 -8.14
CA GLU A 71 -5.23 -4.60 -9.36
C GLU A 71 -4.23 -3.46 -9.54
N LYS A 72 -4.06 -3.03 -10.79
CA LYS A 72 -3.27 -1.82 -11.09
C LYS A 72 -3.77 -0.65 -10.22
N GLY A 73 -2.86 0.06 -9.60
CA GLY A 73 -3.17 1.16 -8.70
C GLY A 73 -3.28 0.76 -7.24
N ASN A 74 -3.29 -0.54 -6.94
CA ASN A 74 -3.23 -1.01 -5.55
C ASN A 74 -1.83 -0.79 -4.99
N ILE A 75 -1.74 -0.66 -3.66
CA ILE A 75 -0.47 -0.47 -2.98
C ILE A 75 -0.16 -1.74 -2.19
N LEU A 76 0.97 -2.36 -2.48
CA LEU A 76 1.40 -3.58 -1.83
C LEU A 76 2.50 -3.24 -0.82
N ILE A 77 2.29 -3.65 0.43
CA ILE A 77 3.24 -3.41 1.52
C ILE A 77 3.64 -4.75 2.12
N GLY A 78 4.93 -4.98 2.23
CA GLY A 78 5.44 -6.17 2.91
C GLY A 78 5.13 -6.10 4.39
N ASN A 79 4.31 -7.03 4.89
CA ASN A 79 3.85 -7.06 6.28
C ASN A 79 4.79 -7.84 7.20
N LEU A 80 5.74 -8.54 6.65
CA LEU A 80 6.75 -9.27 7.40
C LEU A 80 7.98 -8.38 7.55
N ARG A 81 8.38 -8.13 8.81
CA ARG A 81 9.48 -7.21 9.13
C ARG A 81 9.26 -5.81 8.54
N PRO A 82 8.31 -5.03 9.10
CA PRO A 82 7.97 -3.70 8.55
C PRO A 82 9.17 -2.76 8.41
N TYR A 83 10.22 -2.93 9.23
CA TYR A 83 11.43 -2.11 9.16
C TYR A 83 12.18 -2.25 7.83
N LEU A 84 11.87 -3.26 7.02
CA LEU A 84 12.50 -3.43 5.71
C LEU A 84 11.97 -2.46 4.66
N ARG A 85 10.88 -1.74 4.94
CA ARG A 85 10.29 -0.72 4.08
C ARG A 85 10.01 -1.23 2.67
N LYS A 86 9.27 -2.32 2.58
CA LYS A 86 8.88 -2.94 1.30
C LYS A 86 7.52 -2.39 0.87
N ILE A 87 7.48 -1.64 -0.20
CA ILE A 87 6.25 -1.04 -0.74
C ILE A 87 6.35 -0.92 -2.26
N TRP A 88 5.23 -1.13 -2.94
CA TRP A 88 5.15 -1.05 -4.40
C TRP A 88 3.77 -0.57 -4.84
N LEU A 89 3.73 0.37 -5.76
CA LEU A 89 2.50 0.79 -6.43
C LEU A 89 2.31 -0.10 -7.66
N ALA A 90 1.25 -0.90 -7.67
CA ALA A 90 1.04 -1.89 -8.72
C ALA A 90 0.79 -1.23 -10.08
N ASP A 91 1.56 -1.63 -11.09
CA ASP A 91 1.41 -1.17 -12.46
C ASP A 91 0.71 -2.20 -13.35
N CYS A 92 0.23 -3.28 -12.76
CA CYS A 92 -0.50 -4.35 -13.44
C CYS A 92 -1.43 -5.05 -12.45
N ASN A 93 -2.28 -5.92 -12.98
CA ASN A 93 -3.08 -6.83 -12.16
C ASN A 93 -2.27 -8.09 -11.87
N GLY A 94 -2.51 -8.73 -10.73
CA GLY A 94 -1.79 -9.96 -10.38
C GLY A 94 -2.28 -10.57 -9.08
N GLY A 95 -1.41 -11.34 -8.44
CA GLY A 95 -1.71 -12.02 -7.18
C GLY A 95 -0.58 -11.91 -6.18
N THR A 96 -0.92 -12.02 -4.90
CA THR A 96 0.03 -11.91 -3.80
C THR A 96 -0.33 -12.88 -2.68
N ASN A 97 0.55 -13.01 -1.67
CA ASN A 97 0.32 -13.90 -0.54
C ASN A 97 -0.08 -13.12 0.73
N GLY A 98 -0.32 -13.87 1.83
CA GLY A 98 -0.79 -13.29 3.07
C GLY A 98 0.22 -12.43 3.83
N ASP A 99 1.50 -12.47 3.46
CA ASP A 99 2.52 -11.62 4.07
C ASP A 99 2.66 -10.27 3.38
N VAL A 100 1.81 -9.99 2.40
CA VAL A 100 1.73 -8.71 1.70
C VAL A 100 0.36 -8.10 1.95
N LEU A 101 0.34 -6.83 2.33
CA LEU A 101 -0.89 -6.07 2.46
C LEU A 101 -1.20 -5.45 1.10
N ALA A 102 -2.29 -5.88 0.48
CA ALA A 102 -2.75 -5.30 -0.79
C ALA A 102 -3.86 -4.29 -0.48
N ILE A 103 -3.53 -3.02 -0.59
CA ILE A 103 -4.43 -1.91 -0.23
C ILE A 103 -5.10 -1.38 -1.49
N GLN A 104 -6.43 -1.40 -1.51
CA GLN A 104 -7.26 -0.89 -2.59
C GLN A 104 -7.95 0.39 -2.16
N ILE A 105 -7.98 1.38 -3.04
CA ILE A 105 -8.67 2.65 -2.80
C ILE A 105 -10.15 2.47 -3.09
N ASN A 106 -11.02 2.98 -2.18
CA ASN A 106 -12.48 2.89 -2.33
C ASN A 106 -13.01 3.76 -3.48
N ASP A 107 -12.44 4.97 -3.63
CA ASP A 107 -12.88 5.96 -4.62
C ASP A 107 -11.68 6.80 -5.06
N ASP A 108 -11.20 6.57 -6.27
CA ASP A 108 -10.04 7.28 -6.82
C ASP A 108 -10.36 8.73 -7.21
N ASN A 109 -11.62 9.14 -7.18
CA ASN A 109 -12.01 10.54 -7.28
C ASN A 109 -11.76 11.31 -5.98
N LYS A 110 -11.50 10.60 -4.89
CA LYS A 110 -11.24 11.19 -3.58
C LYS A 110 -9.75 11.15 -3.21
N VAL A 111 -9.11 10.01 -3.48
CA VAL A 111 -7.68 9.78 -3.20
C VAL A 111 -7.06 9.10 -4.41
N SER A 112 -5.99 9.70 -4.96
CA SER A 112 -5.29 9.08 -6.07
C SER A 112 -4.36 7.97 -5.57
N PRO A 113 -4.14 6.91 -6.37
CA PRO A 113 -3.20 5.85 -6.01
C PRO A 113 -1.77 6.37 -5.77
N GLN A 114 -1.30 7.29 -6.61
CA GLN A 114 0.03 7.87 -6.50
C GLN A 114 0.20 8.66 -5.21
N PHE A 115 -0.81 9.43 -4.83
CA PHE A 115 -0.77 10.19 -3.59
C PHE A 115 -0.76 9.27 -2.38
N LEU A 116 -1.62 8.26 -2.36
CA LEU A 116 -1.66 7.30 -1.25
C LEU A 116 -0.35 6.53 -1.15
N TYR A 117 0.23 6.11 -2.28
CA TYR A 117 1.55 5.50 -2.30
C TYR A 117 2.59 6.41 -1.66
N TYR A 118 2.59 7.69 -2.03
CA TYR A 118 3.52 8.67 -1.47
C TYR A 118 3.38 8.77 0.06
N VAL A 119 2.16 8.86 0.56
CA VAL A 119 1.88 8.94 2.00
C VAL A 119 2.34 7.68 2.73
N LEU A 120 2.00 6.50 2.19
CA LEU A 120 2.33 5.22 2.81
C LEU A 120 3.80 4.82 2.64
N SER A 121 4.54 5.49 1.75
CA SER A 121 5.98 5.27 1.60
C SER A 121 6.82 6.14 2.52
N SER A 122 6.18 6.97 3.36
CA SER A 122 6.88 7.87 4.27
C SER A 122 7.52 7.14 5.44
N GLU A 123 8.60 7.74 5.98
CA GLU A 123 9.23 7.21 7.18
C GLU A 123 8.26 7.23 8.37
N GLN A 124 7.38 8.20 8.41
CA GLN A 124 6.35 8.30 9.46
C GLN A 124 5.43 7.09 9.46
N PHE A 125 4.98 6.64 8.29
CA PHE A 125 4.15 5.46 8.20
C PHE A 125 4.91 4.20 8.61
N PHE A 126 6.14 4.01 8.13
CA PHE A 126 6.91 2.81 8.47
C PHE A 126 7.29 2.78 9.95
N ALA A 127 7.55 3.92 10.57
CA ALA A 127 7.77 4.00 12.01
C ALA A 127 6.51 3.59 12.77
N TYR A 128 5.35 4.05 12.33
CA TYR A 128 4.06 3.68 12.92
C TYR A 128 3.79 2.18 12.76
N ASP A 129 4.03 1.62 11.58
CA ASP A 129 3.82 0.20 11.31
C ASP A 129 4.75 -0.67 12.15
N ALA A 130 6.03 -0.29 12.24
CA ALA A 130 7.00 -1.00 13.07
C ALA A 130 6.64 -0.94 14.56
N GLN A 131 6.18 0.21 15.03
CA GLN A 131 5.79 0.40 16.43
C GLN A 131 4.58 -0.47 16.80
N ASN A 132 3.69 -0.73 15.86
CA ASN A 132 2.50 -1.56 16.05
C ASN A 132 2.70 -3.01 15.63
N SER A 133 3.92 -3.39 15.26
CA SER A 133 4.21 -4.76 14.85
C SER A 133 4.31 -5.71 16.06
N LYS A 134 4.09 -6.99 15.80
CA LYS A 134 4.12 -8.05 16.82
C LYS A 134 5.11 -9.14 16.41
N GLY A 135 5.77 -9.72 17.39
CA GLY A 135 6.75 -10.77 17.17
C GLY A 135 8.17 -10.28 17.42
N ALA A 136 9.07 -11.19 17.85
CA ALA A 136 10.43 -10.84 18.25
C ALA A 136 11.43 -10.97 17.11
N LYS A 137 11.45 -12.12 16.41
CA LYS A 137 12.41 -12.40 15.35
C LYS A 137 11.91 -12.03 13.96
N MET A 138 10.62 -12.27 13.72
CA MET A 138 9.96 -11.98 12.45
C MET A 138 8.70 -11.15 12.71
N PRO A 139 8.86 -9.87 13.08
CA PRO A 139 7.69 -9.05 13.41
C PRO A 139 6.80 -8.86 12.17
N ARG A 140 5.49 -8.88 12.42
CA ARG A 140 4.47 -8.56 11.41
C ARG A 140 3.71 -7.33 11.86
N GLY A 141 3.39 -6.46 10.91
CA GLY A 141 2.55 -5.31 11.16
C GLY A 141 1.12 -5.73 11.53
N ASP A 142 0.47 -4.90 12.31
CA ASP A 142 -0.92 -5.14 12.71
C ASP A 142 -1.85 -4.57 11.64
N LYS A 143 -2.57 -5.44 10.93
CA LYS A 143 -3.47 -5.03 9.85
C LYS A 143 -4.53 -4.02 10.29
N THR A 144 -5.04 -4.18 11.51
CA THR A 144 -6.04 -3.26 12.05
C THR A 144 -5.41 -1.90 12.35
N ALA A 145 -4.20 -1.88 12.92
CA ALA A 145 -3.50 -0.64 13.21
C ALA A 145 -3.15 0.12 11.92
N VAL A 146 -2.74 -0.58 10.86
CA VAL A 146 -2.45 0.04 9.58
C VAL A 146 -3.66 0.80 9.05
N MET A 147 -4.85 0.20 9.13
CA MET A 147 -6.09 0.85 8.66
C MET A 147 -6.53 2.03 9.52
N LYS A 148 -6.01 2.16 10.73
CA LYS A 148 -6.27 3.31 11.60
C LYS A 148 -5.26 4.45 11.43
N TYR A 149 -4.24 4.27 10.59
CA TYR A 149 -3.25 5.31 10.34
C TYR A 149 -3.93 6.55 9.77
N ILE A 150 -3.62 7.72 10.34
CA ILE A 150 -4.23 8.99 9.93
C ILE A 150 -3.48 9.55 8.72
N ILE A 151 -4.21 9.84 7.67
CA ILE A 151 -3.65 10.38 6.43
C ILE A 151 -4.30 11.72 6.08
N PRO A 152 -3.57 12.62 5.40
CA PRO A 152 -4.17 13.82 4.85
C PRO A 152 -4.90 13.50 3.54
N VAL A 153 -6.05 14.13 3.33
CA VAL A 153 -6.81 13.98 2.09
C VAL A 153 -7.16 15.36 1.56
N PRO A 154 -6.19 16.05 0.92
CA PRO A 154 -6.47 17.31 0.26
C PRO A 154 -7.28 17.07 -1.03
N PRO A 155 -7.89 18.10 -1.62
CA PRO A 155 -8.53 17.98 -2.93
C PRO A 155 -7.58 17.40 -3.98
N LEU A 156 -8.11 16.65 -4.96
CA LEU A 156 -7.29 15.97 -5.97
C LEU A 156 -6.22 16.85 -6.63
N PRO A 157 -6.51 18.10 -7.01
CA PRO A 157 -5.48 18.95 -7.63
C PRO A 157 -4.25 19.19 -6.74
N VAL A 158 -4.41 19.06 -5.41
CA VAL A 158 -3.31 19.22 -4.44
C VAL A 158 -2.49 17.94 -4.32
N GLN A 159 -3.11 16.79 -4.52
CA GLN A 159 -2.47 15.48 -4.38
C GLN A 159 -1.34 15.24 -5.38
#